data_1a33f887038f4dec38c5872147774d95
#
_entry.id   1a33f887038f4dec38c5872147774d95
#
_cell.length_a   1.000
_cell.length_b   1.000
_cell.length_c   1.000
_cell.angle_alpha   90.00
_cell.angle_beta   90.00
_cell.angle_gamma   90.00
#
_symmetry.space_group_name_H-M   'P 1'
#
loop_
_entity.id
_entity.type
_entity.pdbx_description
1 polymer ?
#
loop_
_entity_poly.entity_id
_entity_poly.type
_entity_poly.pdbx_seq_one_letter_code
_entity_poly.pdbx_strand_id
1 'polypeptide(L)'
;MPITWTISPAERLVTVKADGPVTLKNAEEYLDALVVNDAMPYRKLVDCTAMQPIASDGEMMQLGGRMRAYVATLEGGPLAFVVTRPDVLDYVKRYINLVMGATRPVKIFQTVDEARRWLDAQKV
;
A
#
# COMPACT_ATOMS: atom_id res chain seq x y z
N MET A 1 4.67 -14.96 7.07
CA MET A 1 3.99 -13.66 7.32
C MET A 1 3.17 -13.29 6.10
N PRO A 2 1.88 -12.95 6.24
CA PRO A 2 1.03 -12.63 5.09
C PRO A 2 1.39 -11.30 4.42
N ILE A 3 2.11 -10.43 5.09
CA ILE A 3 2.62 -9.21 4.49
C ILE A 3 4.09 -9.03 4.89
N THR A 4 4.93 -8.79 3.90
CA THR A 4 6.36 -8.53 4.10
C THR A 4 6.75 -7.27 3.34
N TRP A 5 7.78 -6.58 3.80
CA TRP A 5 8.23 -5.35 3.16
C TRP A 5 9.73 -5.17 3.29
N THR A 6 10.29 -4.44 2.33
CA THR A 6 11.68 -4.02 2.32
C THR A 6 11.73 -2.52 2.10
N ILE A 7 12.44 -1.80 2.95
CA ILE A 7 12.58 -0.35 2.86
C ILE A 7 13.98 -0.02 2.37
N SER A 8 14.07 0.70 1.25
CA SER A 8 15.34 1.16 0.68
C SER A 8 15.44 2.68 0.79
N PRO A 9 16.17 3.22 1.77
CA PRO A 9 16.37 4.67 1.88
C PRO A 9 17.11 5.25 0.67
N ALA A 10 18.06 4.49 0.11
CA ALA A 10 18.83 4.95 -1.04
C ALA A 10 17.96 5.20 -2.27
N GLU A 11 16.96 4.35 -2.52
CA GLU A 11 16.02 4.49 -3.63
C GLU A 11 14.77 5.26 -3.24
N ARG A 12 14.55 5.52 -1.95
CA ARG A 12 13.32 6.07 -1.39
C ARG A 12 12.13 5.25 -1.87
N LEU A 13 12.23 3.94 -1.68
CA LEU A 13 11.28 2.95 -2.18
C LEU A 13 10.98 1.91 -1.11
N VAL A 14 9.70 1.58 -0.96
CA VAL A 14 9.23 0.46 -0.16
C VAL A 14 8.65 -0.58 -1.11
N THR A 15 9.13 -1.81 -1.01
CA THR A 15 8.58 -2.94 -1.77
C THR A 15 7.82 -3.83 -0.80
N VAL A 16 6.54 -4.07 -1.09
CA VAL A 16 5.63 -4.81 -0.21
C VAL A 16 5.08 -6.00 -0.96
N LYS A 17 5.02 -7.15 -0.31
CA LYS A 17 4.36 -8.34 -0.84
C LYS A 17 3.29 -8.81 0.13
N ALA A 18 2.05 -8.91 -0.36
CA ALA A 18 0.94 -9.50 0.36
C ALA A 18 0.74 -10.93 -0.16
N ASP A 19 0.86 -11.93 0.71
CA ASP A 19 0.77 -13.35 0.36
C ASP A 19 -0.15 -14.05 1.35
N GLY A 20 -1.30 -14.52 0.84
CA GLY A 20 -2.34 -15.14 1.67
C GLY A 20 -3.20 -14.11 2.39
N PRO A 21 -3.83 -14.49 3.50
CA PRO A 21 -4.78 -13.62 4.21
C PRO A 21 -4.06 -12.50 4.96
N VAL A 22 -4.44 -11.25 4.69
CA VAL A 22 -3.91 -10.06 5.36
C VAL A 22 -4.97 -9.52 6.31
N THR A 23 -4.66 -9.51 7.61
CA THR A 23 -5.56 -8.99 8.64
C THR A 23 -5.36 -7.50 8.85
N LEU A 24 -6.33 -6.86 9.52
CA LEU A 24 -6.19 -5.47 9.93
C LEU A 24 -4.90 -5.25 10.73
N LYS A 25 -4.62 -6.15 11.67
CA LYS A 25 -3.40 -6.06 12.49
C LYS A 25 -2.13 -6.08 11.64
N ASN A 26 -2.07 -6.97 10.63
CA ASN A 26 -0.92 -7.03 9.72
C ASN A 26 -0.72 -5.70 8.99
N ALA A 27 -1.81 -5.12 8.50
CA ALA A 27 -1.75 -3.84 7.78
C ALA A 27 -1.33 -2.70 8.71
N GLU A 28 -1.83 -2.68 9.94
CA GLU A 28 -1.45 -1.67 10.93
C GLU A 28 0.03 -1.77 11.31
N GLU A 29 0.56 -2.97 11.48
CA GLU A 29 1.98 -3.19 11.75
C GLU A 29 2.85 -2.66 10.61
N TYR A 30 2.42 -2.86 9.36
CA TYR A 30 3.10 -2.32 8.20
C TYR A 30 3.11 -0.78 8.22
N LEU A 31 1.97 -0.13 8.46
CA LEU A 31 1.90 1.32 8.55
C LEU A 31 2.79 1.87 9.65
N ASP A 32 2.79 1.24 10.81
CA ASP A 32 3.63 1.65 11.93
C ASP A 32 5.11 1.55 11.57
N ALA A 33 5.51 0.51 10.83
CA ALA A 33 6.89 0.36 10.38
C ALA A 33 7.30 1.49 9.42
N LEU A 34 6.40 1.94 8.56
CA LEU A 34 6.67 3.08 7.67
C LEU A 34 6.95 4.35 8.47
N VAL A 35 6.17 4.60 9.52
CA VAL A 35 6.34 5.78 10.37
C VAL A 35 7.65 5.70 11.14
N VAL A 36 7.95 4.56 11.76
CA VAL A 36 9.17 4.36 12.54
C VAL A 36 10.43 4.54 11.69
N ASN A 37 10.37 4.17 10.41
CA ASN A 37 11.51 4.25 9.50
C ASN A 37 11.52 5.51 8.62
N ASP A 38 10.65 6.47 8.91
CA ASP A 38 10.52 7.71 8.12
C ASP A 38 10.27 7.45 6.64
N ALA A 39 9.56 6.36 6.32
CA ALA A 39 9.35 5.90 4.95
C ALA A 39 7.98 6.27 4.39
N MET A 40 7.16 7.01 5.14
CA MET A 40 5.81 7.40 4.69
C MET A 40 5.85 8.16 3.35
N PRO A 41 6.79 9.10 3.10
CA PRO A 41 6.86 9.80 1.81
C PRO A 41 7.51 9.00 0.69
N TYR A 42 8.04 7.81 0.95
CA TYR A 42 8.69 6.99 -0.08
C TYR A 42 7.65 6.47 -1.09
N ARG A 43 8.12 6.20 -2.30
CA ARG A 43 7.34 5.47 -3.30
C ARG A 43 7.11 4.05 -2.79
N LYS A 44 5.93 3.48 -3.08
CA LYS A 44 5.58 2.14 -2.60
C LYS A 44 5.08 1.27 -3.74
N LEU A 45 5.65 0.07 -3.85
CA LEU A 45 5.19 -0.96 -4.77
C LEU A 45 4.58 -2.09 -3.93
N VAL A 46 3.29 -2.32 -4.09
CA VAL A 46 2.56 -3.33 -3.32
C VAL A 46 2.11 -4.46 -4.24
N ASP A 47 2.75 -5.61 -4.12
CA ASP A 47 2.41 -6.80 -4.90
C ASP A 47 1.29 -7.56 -4.19
N CYS A 48 0.10 -7.51 -4.79
CA CYS A 48 -1.09 -8.19 -4.29
C CYS A 48 -1.46 -9.43 -5.12
N THR A 49 -0.56 -9.94 -5.95
CA THR A 49 -0.88 -11.07 -6.85
C THR A 49 -1.22 -12.36 -6.10
N ALA A 50 -0.69 -12.54 -4.90
CA ALA A 50 -0.96 -13.72 -4.07
C ALA A 50 -1.79 -13.39 -2.82
N MET A 51 -2.35 -12.19 -2.73
CA MET A 51 -3.13 -11.76 -1.57
C MET A 51 -4.49 -12.44 -1.51
N GLN A 52 -4.94 -12.77 -0.30
CA GLN A 52 -6.30 -13.22 -0.03
C GLN A 52 -7.01 -12.11 0.75
N PRO A 53 -8.02 -11.44 0.16
CA PRO A 53 -8.72 -10.35 0.83
C PRO A 53 -9.68 -10.88 1.89
N ILE A 54 -9.47 -10.49 3.14
CA ILE A 54 -10.31 -10.92 4.27
C ILE A 54 -10.79 -9.78 5.15
N ALA A 55 -10.21 -8.59 5.04
CA ALA A 55 -10.64 -7.46 5.88
C ALA A 55 -12.01 -6.95 5.46
N SER A 56 -12.88 -6.68 6.44
CA SER A 56 -14.20 -6.09 6.22
C SER A 56 -14.08 -4.60 5.89
N ASP A 57 -15.17 -4.01 5.39
CA ASP A 57 -15.23 -2.56 5.15
C ASP A 57 -15.02 -1.78 6.46
N GLY A 58 -15.57 -2.27 7.58
CA GLY A 58 -15.36 -1.64 8.89
C GLY A 58 -13.90 -1.65 9.30
N GLU A 59 -13.19 -2.76 9.06
CA GLU A 59 -11.75 -2.86 9.33
C GLU A 59 -10.95 -1.95 8.40
N MET A 60 -11.33 -1.84 7.14
CA MET A 60 -10.70 -0.88 6.21
C MET A 60 -10.89 0.55 6.69
N MET A 61 -12.06 0.89 7.21
CA MET A 61 -12.32 2.22 7.73
C MET A 61 -11.49 2.54 8.98
N GLN A 62 -11.24 1.56 9.84
CA GLN A 62 -10.32 1.70 10.96
C GLN A 62 -8.89 1.99 10.48
N LEU A 63 -8.43 1.24 9.49
CA LEU A 63 -7.12 1.46 8.88
C LEU A 63 -7.05 2.85 8.25
N GLY A 64 -8.12 3.29 7.60
CA GLY A 64 -8.24 4.62 7.01
C GLY A 64 -8.12 5.73 8.03
N GLY A 65 -8.74 5.56 9.20
CA GLY A 65 -8.62 6.51 10.31
C GLY A 65 -7.18 6.64 10.79
N ARG A 66 -6.47 5.53 10.91
CA ARG A 66 -5.06 5.51 11.31
C ARG A 66 -4.19 6.18 10.23
N MET A 67 -4.43 5.87 8.97
CA MET A 67 -3.71 6.48 7.85
C MET A 67 -3.91 8.00 7.82
N ARG A 68 -5.15 8.48 7.98
CA ARG A 68 -5.45 9.91 8.00
C ARG A 68 -4.74 10.63 9.15
N ALA A 69 -4.64 9.99 10.31
CA ALA A 69 -3.91 10.55 11.44
C ALA A 69 -2.43 10.73 11.11
N TYR A 70 -1.82 9.78 10.41
CA TYR A 70 -0.42 9.87 10.01
C TYR A 70 -0.21 10.94 8.94
N VAL A 71 -1.03 10.96 7.88
CA VAL A 71 -0.84 11.92 6.78
C VAL A 71 -1.25 13.35 7.13
N ALA A 72 -1.91 13.57 8.26
CA ALA A 72 -2.14 14.91 8.77
C ALA A 72 -0.83 15.66 9.07
N THR A 73 0.23 14.91 9.40
CA THR A 73 1.55 15.48 9.74
C THR A 73 2.67 14.95 8.83
N LEU A 74 2.43 13.89 8.07
CA LEU A 74 3.43 13.23 7.22
C LEU A 74 2.91 13.15 5.78
N GLU A 75 3.76 13.50 4.82
CA GLU A 75 3.42 13.36 3.41
C GLU A 75 3.36 11.89 3.01
N GLY A 76 2.31 11.49 2.26
CA GLY A 76 2.22 10.16 1.69
C GLY A 76 2.84 10.11 0.30
N GLY A 77 3.66 9.10 0.03
CA GLY A 77 4.30 8.93 -1.27
C GLY A 77 3.45 8.22 -2.32
N PRO A 78 3.87 8.24 -3.58
CA PRO A 78 3.19 7.53 -4.67
C PRO A 78 3.08 6.03 -4.38
N LEU A 79 1.98 5.42 -4.82
CA LEU A 79 1.67 4.02 -4.51
C LEU A 79 1.21 3.29 -5.77
N ALA A 80 1.86 2.16 -6.06
CA ALA A 80 1.49 1.28 -7.15
C ALA A 80 1.08 -0.08 -6.60
N PHE A 81 -0.12 -0.53 -6.95
CA PHE A 81 -0.59 -1.88 -6.65
C PHE A 81 -0.43 -2.78 -7.87
N VAL A 82 0.03 -4.01 -7.67
CA VAL A 82 0.07 -5.04 -8.71
C VAL A 82 -1.01 -6.07 -8.40
N VAL A 83 -1.98 -6.20 -9.31
CA VAL A 83 -3.17 -7.04 -9.12
C VAL A 83 -3.46 -7.80 -10.40
N THR A 84 -3.67 -9.13 -10.29
CA THR A 84 -3.99 -9.98 -11.45
C THR A 84 -5.36 -10.64 -11.33
N ARG A 85 -5.90 -10.81 -10.12
CA ARG A 85 -7.18 -11.50 -9.90
C ARG A 85 -8.33 -10.50 -9.74
N PRO A 86 -9.50 -10.76 -10.37
CA PRO A 86 -10.64 -9.84 -10.30
C PRO A 86 -11.16 -9.58 -8.88
N ASP A 87 -11.17 -10.59 -8.00
CA ASP A 87 -11.62 -10.44 -6.63
C ASP A 87 -10.70 -9.51 -5.82
N VAL A 88 -9.40 -9.64 -6.05
CA VAL A 88 -8.39 -8.77 -5.43
C VAL A 88 -8.49 -7.36 -5.99
N LEU A 89 -8.76 -7.23 -7.29
CA LEU A 89 -8.94 -5.92 -7.93
C LEU A 89 -10.09 -5.14 -7.28
N ASP A 90 -11.23 -5.78 -7.08
CA ASP A 90 -12.39 -5.14 -6.43
C ASP A 90 -12.04 -4.71 -5.00
N TYR A 91 -11.33 -5.56 -4.28
CA TYR A 91 -10.89 -5.28 -2.92
C TYR A 91 -9.93 -4.08 -2.87
N VAL A 92 -8.94 -4.05 -3.76
CA VAL A 92 -7.96 -2.95 -3.82
C VAL A 92 -8.61 -1.63 -4.18
N LYS A 93 -9.55 -1.63 -5.14
CA LYS A 93 -10.31 -0.42 -5.50
C LYS A 93 -11.09 0.11 -4.31
N ARG A 94 -11.72 -0.77 -3.54
CA ARG A 94 -12.45 -0.39 -2.33
C ARG A 94 -11.51 0.16 -1.27
N TYR A 95 -10.36 -0.48 -1.09
CA TYR A 95 -9.33 0.00 -0.18
C TYR A 95 -8.87 1.42 -0.55
N ILE A 96 -8.60 1.69 -1.82
CA ILE A 96 -8.20 3.01 -2.29
C ILE A 96 -9.29 4.04 -1.95
N ASN A 97 -10.55 3.72 -2.20
CA ASN A 97 -11.66 4.64 -1.94
C ASN A 97 -11.89 4.90 -0.44
N LEU A 98 -11.81 3.86 0.39
CA LEU A 98 -12.14 3.97 1.81
C LEU A 98 -10.96 4.41 2.69
N VAL A 99 -9.74 4.08 2.30
CA VAL A 99 -8.55 4.30 3.12
C VAL A 99 -7.72 5.47 2.63
N MET A 100 -7.43 5.51 1.34
CA MET A 100 -6.38 6.39 0.81
C MET A 100 -6.90 7.75 0.35
N GLY A 101 -8.11 7.80 -0.19
CA GLY A 101 -8.63 9.02 -0.77
C GLY A 101 -7.75 9.51 -1.93
N ALA A 102 -7.88 10.81 -2.27
CA ALA A 102 -7.19 11.42 -3.41
C ALA A 102 -5.95 12.24 -2.98
N THR A 103 -5.25 11.82 -1.92
CA THR A 103 -4.17 12.62 -1.33
C THR A 103 -2.80 12.38 -1.97
N ARG A 104 -2.66 11.36 -2.81
CA ARG A 104 -1.38 11.02 -3.45
C ARG A 104 -1.63 10.26 -4.77
N PRO A 105 -0.63 10.19 -5.66
CA PRO A 105 -0.76 9.37 -6.87
C PRO A 105 -0.87 7.89 -6.51
N VAL A 106 -1.94 7.24 -6.98
CA VAL A 106 -2.19 5.81 -6.79
C VAL A 106 -2.59 5.21 -8.12
N LYS A 107 -1.98 4.09 -8.50
CA LYS A 107 -2.32 3.40 -9.74
C LYS A 107 -2.24 1.89 -9.57
N ILE A 108 -3.06 1.16 -10.35
CA ILE A 108 -3.12 -0.30 -10.33
C ILE A 108 -2.53 -0.83 -11.63
N PHE A 109 -1.68 -1.85 -11.53
CA PHE A 109 -1.00 -2.48 -12.65
C PHE A 109 -1.19 -3.99 -12.63
N GLN A 110 -0.93 -4.65 -13.75
CA GLN A 110 -1.00 -6.10 -13.86
C GLN A 110 0.36 -6.78 -13.67
N THR A 111 1.45 -6.04 -13.85
CA THR A 111 2.81 -6.58 -13.69
C THR A 111 3.66 -5.67 -12.81
N VAL A 112 4.65 -6.27 -12.16
CA VAL A 112 5.63 -5.55 -11.35
C VAL A 112 6.44 -4.59 -12.23
N ASP A 113 6.80 -5.01 -13.45
CA ASP A 113 7.60 -4.19 -14.36
C ASP A 113 6.88 -2.89 -14.74
N GLU A 114 5.58 -2.97 -15.06
CA GLU A 114 4.79 -1.78 -15.37
C GLU A 114 4.69 -0.84 -14.17
N ALA A 115 4.43 -1.41 -12.98
CA ALA A 115 4.34 -0.66 -11.74
C ALA A 115 5.66 0.05 -11.44
N ARG A 116 6.79 -0.65 -11.60
CA ARG A 116 8.11 -0.09 -11.34
C ARG A 116 8.44 1.06 -12.29
N ARG A 117 8.11 0.92 -13.58
CA ARG A 117 8.34 1.99 -14.56
C ARG A 117 7.55 3.26 -14.20
N TRP A 118 6.30 3.08 -13.79
CA TRP A 118 5.48 4.23 -13.37
C TRP A 118 6.06 4.90 -12.12
N LEU A 119 6.48 4.09 -11.13
CA LEU A 119 7.08 4.61 -9.90
C LEU A 119 8.39 5.34 -10.17
N ASP A 120 9.21 4.83 -11.09
CA ASP A 120 10.48 5.47 -11.44
C ASP A 120 10.28 6.87 -12.04
N ALA A 121 9.12 7.13 -12.64
CA ALA A 121 8.76 8.45 -13.16
C ALA A 121 8.20 9.39 -12.09
N GLN A 122 7.88 8.91 -10.91
CA GLN A 122 7.36 9.73 -9.80
C GLN A 122 8.53 10.33 -9.02
N LYS A 123 8.43 11.62 -8.72
CA LYS A 123 9.45 12.32 -7.91
C LYS A 123 9.10 12.19 -6.43
N VAL A 124 10.08 11.92 -5.62
CA VAL A 124 9.97 11.87 -4.16
C VAL A 124 11.18 12.50 -3.48
#